data_70ea5be8ae72d2961ee9a5fdc16dd490
#
_entry.id   70ea5be8ae72d2961ee9a5fdc16dd490
#
_cell.length_a   1.000
_cell.length_b   1.000
_cell.length_c   1.000
_cell.angle_alpha   90.00
_cell.angle_beta   90.00
_cell.angle_gamma   90.00
#
_symmetry.space_group_name_H-M   'P 1'
#
loop_
_entity.id
_entity.type
_entity.pdbx_description
1 polymer ?
#
loop_
_entity_poly.entity_id
_entity_poly.type
_entity_poly.pdbx_seq_one_letter_code
_entity_poly.pdbx_strand_id
1 'polypeptide(L)'
;MSLLYKPSKPLSRGQMAALLAMLMTIMPFSIDAYLPALLDIAAGLNADIHQVEKSLSSFMLGVAAGQLIGGSLSDIKGRRNIALGGLSIYVLASAALVFVQTADQLLVWRMVQALGAGMSAVVAGAVVRDNYQGREAAKMFALIGIIVMTAPLIAPLFGSLLHSVAGWRSIFAFLFAYAALVVFLLYRFLPQFKAAEPITKTQLLHIGTRYRNVFRNRAALGFLFYQAASFSSMIVFLSESPFVYMKLYGLSQHQYAFAFACNIITMMSFNRLTAFGLNRGWESRHLLLTGISVQFFANTSLLATVLWLKQPALWLALPLLMCSVGAQGLIAANTQALFMGNFKPEIGGSANAVLMASQSLIASTAGFAVTWLHNGSMTVMAACMFACSIIGGSLLWYCSRHQLRKKAAANVI
;
A
#
# COMPACT_ATOMS: atom_id res chain seq x y z
N MET A 1 -18.12 -24.98 -24.74
CA MET A 1 -16.89 -25.19 -25.51
C MET A 1 -15.74 -24.82 -24.60
N SER A 2 -15.26 -25.75 -23.76
CA SER A 2 -14.18 -25.55 -22.79
C SER A 2 -12.87 -25.85 -23.49
N LEU A 3 -12.21 -24.84 -24.00
CA LEU A 3 -10.79 -24.92 -24.33
C LEU A 3 -10.03 -25.08 -23.01
N LEU A 4 -9.85 -26.34 -22.60
CA LEU A 4 -8.97 -26.78 -21.51
C LEU A 4 -7.53 -26.41 -21.92
N TYR A 5 -7.11 -25.23 -21.53
CA TYR A 5 -5.74 -24.79 -21.62
C TYR A 5 -4.89 -25.61 -20.62
N LYS A 6 -4.18 -26.63 -21.10
CA LYS A 6 -3.11 -27.29 -20.35
C LYS A 6 -1.93 -26.33 -20.27
N PRO A 7 -1.49 -25.92 -19.07
CA PRO A 7 -0.28 -25.11 -18.96
C PRO A 7 0.92 -25.88 -19.50
N SER A 8 1.64 -25.26 -20.43
CA SER A 8 2.97 -25.75 -20.82
C SER A 8 3.87 -25.67 -19.62
N LYS A 9 4.52 -26.75 -19.24
CA LYS A 9 5.48 -26.93 -18.13
C LYS A 9 5.17 -26.11 -16.87
N PRO A 10 5.07 -26.71 -15.68
CA PRO A 10 4.87 -25.97 -14.44
C PRO A 10 6.01 -24.97 -14.24
N LEU A 11 5.66 -23.75 -13.84
CA LEU A 11 6.67 -22.71 -13.52
C LEU A 11 7.58 -23.20 -12.39
N SER A 12 8.86 -22.90 -12.50
CA SER A 12 9.78 -23.02 -11.37
C SER A 12 9.36 -22.08 -10.23
N ARG A 13 9.80 -22.37 -9.00
CA ARG A 13 9.49 -21.53 -7.82
C ARG A 13 9.89 -20.08 -8.03
N GLY A 14 11.08 -19.82 -8.59
CA GLY A 14 11.55 -18.48 -8.87
C GLY A 14 10.69 -17.75 -9.91
N GLN A 15 10.26 -18.45 -10.96
CA GLN A 15 9.36 -17.88 -11.97
C GLN A 15 7.97 -17.56 -11.40
N MET A 16 7.42 -18.41 -10.54
CA MET A 16 6.17 -18.14 -9.86
C MET A 16 6.30 -16.94 -8.90
N ALA A 17 7.39 -16.87 -8.14
CA ALA A 17 7.67 -15.73 -7.27
C ALA A 17 7.79 -14.42 -8.06
N ALA A 18 8.51 -14.44 -9.18
CA ALA A 18 8.64 -13.27 -10.08
C ALA A 18 7.27 -12.84 -10.64
N LEU A 19 6.46 -13.78 -11.12
CA LEU A 19 5.12 -13.50 -11.66
C LEU A 19 4.21 -12.85 -10.59
N LEU A 20 4.21 -13.40 -9.38
CA LEU A 20 3.41 -12.84 -8.27
C LEU A 20 3.97 -11.50 -7.77
N ALA A 21 5.30 -11.32 -7.80
CA ALA A 21 5.92 -10.05 -7.48
C ALA A 21 5.58 -8.97 -8.52
N MET A 22 5.61 -9.30 -9.83
CA MET A 22 5.16 -8.38 -10.89
C MET A 22 3.71 -7.95 -10.67
N LEU A 23 2.83 -8.86 -10.26
CA LEU A 23 1.44 -8.54 -9.91
C LEU A 23 1.36 -7.58 -8.72
N MET A 24 2.15 -7.80 -7.68
CA MET A 24 2.14 -6.97 -6.47
C MET A 24 2.81 -5.60 -6.66
N THR A 25 3.76 -5.48 -7.57
CA THR A 25 4.47 -4.21 -7.85
C THR A 25 3.66 -3.23 -8.70
N ILE A 26 2.55 -3.66 -9.33
CA ILE A 26 1.63 -2.76 -10.05
C ILE A 26 1.17 -1.60 -9.15
N MET A 27 0.82 -1.88 -7.89
CA MET A 27 0.32 -0.86 -6.98
C MET A 27 1.39 0.18 -6.57
N PRO A 28 2.60 -0.20 -6.11
CA PRO A 28 3.68 0.75 -5.88
C PRO A 28 4.04 1.58 -7.11
N PHE A 29 4.19 0.96 -8.29
CA PHE A 29 4.45 1.72 -9.52
C PHE A 29 3.34 2.73 -9.83
N SER A 30 2.07 2.36 -9.60
CA SER A 30 0.95 3.26 -9.80
C SER A 30 0.93 4.44 -8.84
N ILE A 31 1.44 4.26 -7.62
CA ILE A 31 1.47 5.30 -6.59
C ILE A 31 2.70 6.20 -6.77
N ASP A 32 3.87 5.61 -6.98
CA ASP A 32 5.12 6.33 -6.79
C ASP A 32 5.69 6.89 -8.12
N ALA A 33 5.42 6.24 -9.27
CA ALA A 33 6.01 6.65 -10.55
C ALA A 33 5.51 8.01 -11.05
N TYR A 34 4.28 8.41 -10.73
CA TYR A 34 3.72 9.68 -11.23
C TYR A 34 3.95 10.87 -10.28
N LEU A 35 4.38 10.63 -9.04
CA LEU A 35 4.60 11.70 -8.04
C LEU A 35 5.58 12.80 -8.52
N PRO A 36 6.72 12.47 -9.16
CA PRO A 36 7.65 13.48 -9.68
C PRO A 36 7.02 14.37 -10.78
N ALA A 37 6.00 13.87 -11.48
CA ALA A 37 5.35 14.58 -12.58
C ALA A 37 4.10 15.38 -12.16
N LEU A 38 3.74 15.41 -10.87
CA LEU A 38 2.47 15.93 -10.38
C LEU A 38 2.26 17.43 -10.73
N LEU A 39 3.32 18.25 -10.65
CA LEU A 39 3.27 19.65 -11.05
C LEU A 39 2.96 19.81 -12.55
N ASP A 40 3.59 19.00 -13.40
CA ASP A 40 3.39 19.08 -14.84
C ASP A 40 2.04 18.48 -15.28
N ILE A 41 1.52 17.50 -14.52
CA ILE A 41 0.15 17.00 -14.69
C ILE A 41 -0.83 18.13 -14.38
N ALA A 42 -0.64 18.85 -13.29
CA ALA A 42 -1.49 20.00 -12.91
C ALA A 42 -1.46 21.07 -13.99
N ALA A 43 -0.28 21.47 -14.46
CA ALA A 43 -0.11 22.42 -15.55
C ALA A 43 -0.76 21.91 -16.86
N GLY A 44 -0.55 20.64 -17.22
CA GLY A 44 -1.08 20.04 -18.44
C GLY A 44 -2.60 19.84 -18.44
N LEU A 45 -3.24 19.83 -17.28
CA LEU A 45 -4.69 19.76 -17.10
C LEU A 45 -5.34 21.12 -16.77
N ASN A 46 -4.56 22.20 -16.76
CA ASN A 46 -4.99 23.53 -16.32
C ASN A 46 -5.68 23.51 -14.94
N ALA A 47 -5.13 22.74 -14.01
CA ALA A 47 -5.70 22.50 -12.69
C ALA A 47 -4.71 22.94 -11.58
N ASP A 48 -5.26 23.23 -10.40
CA ASP A 48 -4.42 23.41 -9.22
C ASP A 48 -3.76 22.08 -8.80
N ILE A 49 -2.54 22.17 -8.27
CA ILE A 49 -1.79 20.98 -7.82
C ILE A 49 -2.60 20.14 -6.82
N HIS A 50 -3.34 20.77 -5.92
CA HIS A 50 -4.12 20.09 -4.89
C HIS A 50 -5.34 19.34 -5.47
N GLN A 51 -5.85 19.75 -6.63
CA GLN A 51 -6.85 18.97 -7.35
C GLN A 51 -6.24 17.67 -7.88
N VAL A 52 -5.01 17.73 -8.37
CA VAL A 52 -4.30 16.53 -8.89
C VAL A 52 -3.84 15.61 -7.74
N GLU A 53 -3.39 16.18 -6.62
CA GLU A 53 -3.01 15.41 -5.41
C GLU A 53 -4.15 14.56 -4.86
N LYS A 54 -5.42 15.01 -4.98
CA LYS A 54 -6.61 14.21 -4.64
C LYS A 54 -6.69 12.89 -5.41
N SER A 55 -5.98 12.78 -6.55
CA SER A 55 -5.95 11.54 -7.33
C SER A 55 -5.30 10.38 -6.59
N LEU A 56 -4.34 10.64 -5.67
CA LEU A 56 -3.78 9.61 -4.79
C LEU A 56 -4.82 9.12 -3.78
N SER A 57 -5.59 10.04 -3.19
CA SER A 57 -6.66 9.69 -2.26
C SER A 57 -7.78 8.90 -2.95
N SER A 58 -8.16 9.31 -4.16
CA SER A 58 -9.10 8.60 -5.02
C SER A 58 -8.60 7.20 -5.38
N PHE A 59 -7.30 7.07 -5.66
CA PHE A 59 -6.65 5.78 -5.87
C PHE A 59 -6.77 4.89 -4.63
N MET A 60 -6.47 5.39 -3.42
CA MET A 60 -6.60 4.61 -2.18
C MET A 60 -8.04 4.14 -1.93
N LEU A 61 -9.05 4.95 -2.28
CA LEU A 61 -10.46 4.57 -2.20
C LEU A 61 -10.77 3.40 -3.16
N GLY A 62 -10.27 3.47 -4.38
CA GLY A 62 -10.40 2.40 -5.36
C GLY A 62 -9.72 1.10 -4.90
N VAL A 63 -8.52 1.20 -4.32
CA VAL A 63 -7.80 0.05 -3.72
C VAL A 63 -8.64 -0.61 -2.63
N ALA A 64 -9.21 0.18 -1.71
CA ALA A 64 -10.04 -0.34 -0.62
C ALA A 64 -11.23 -1.15 -1.15
N ALA A 65 -11.98 -0.60 -2.11
CA ALA A 65 -13.09 -1.27 -2.75
C ALA A 65 -12.63 -2.55 -3.48
N GLY A 66 -11.54 -2.46 -4.24
CA GLY A 66 -10.96 -3.58 -4.97
C GLY A 66 -10.51 -4.73 -4.06
N GLN A 67 -9.88 -4.43 -2.92
CA GLN A 67 -9.43 -5.42 -1.95
C GLN A 67 -10.60 -6.18 -1.30
N LEU A 68 -11.69 -5.50 -0.94
CA LEU A 68 -12.90 -6.13 -0.40
C LEU A 68 -13.56 -7.05 -1.44
N ILE A 69 -13.75 -6.55 -2.67
CA ILE A 69 -14.36 -7.29 -3.75
C ILE A 69 -13.47 -8.47 -4.16
N GLY A 70 -12.19 -8.21 -4.43
CA GLY A 70 -11.24 -9.22 -4.90
C GLY A 70 -10.99 -10.31 -3.85
N GLY A 71 -10.85 -9.94 -2.57
CA GLY A 71 -10.65 -10.89 -1.49
C GLY A 71 -11.79 -11.92 -1.41
N SER A 72 -13.02 -11.44 -1.37
CA SER A 72 -14.21 -12.27 -1.26
C SER A 72 -14.50 -13.09 -2.52
N LEU A 73 -14.42 -12.46 -3.69
CA LEU A 73 -14.76 -13.11 -4.94
C LEU A 73 -13.71 -14.13 -5.39
N SER A 74 -12.44 -13.93 -5.02
CA SER A 74 -11.37 -14.84 -5.44
C SER A 74 -11.47 -16.24 -4.81
N ASP A 75 -12.13 -16.36 -3.65
CA ASP A 75 -12.41 -17.63 -2.99
C ASP A 75 -13.50 -18.42 -3.74
N ILE A 76 -14.44 -17.72 -4.40
CA ILE A 76 -15.60 -18.31 -5.09
C ILE A 76 -15.31 -18.51 -6.57
N LYS A 77 -14.87 -17.47 -7.27
CA LYS A 77 -14.66 -17.46 -8.73
C LYS A 77 -13.29 -17.96 -9.17
N GLY A 78 -12.41 -18.27 -8.19
CA GLY A 78 -11.05 -18.71 -8.42
C GLY A 78 -10.05 -17.56 -8.55
N ARG A 79 -8.85 -17.79 -8.03
CA ARG A 79 -7.77 -16.79 -7.94
C ARG A 79 -7.43 -16.17 -9.29
N ARG A 80 -7.22 -17.02 -10.32
CA ARG A 80 -6.84 -16.59 -11.66
C ARG A 80 -7.88 -15.67 -12.30
N ASN A 81 -9.15 -16.01 -12.21
CA ASN A 81 -10.22 -15.24 -12.86
C ASN A 81 -10.35 -13.83 -12.26
N ILE A 82 -10.22 -13.72 -10.93
CA ILE A 82 -10.29 -12.42 -10.25
C ILE A 82 -9.04 -11.58 -10.51
N ALA A 83 -7.85 -12.19 -10.54
CA ALA A 83 -6.64 -11.48 -10.91
C ALA A 83 -6.71 -10.93 -12.34
N LEU A 84 -7.13 -11.75 -13.31
CA LEU A 84 -7.28 -11.33 -14.70
C LEU A 84 -8.37 -10.28 -14.87
N GLY A 85 -9.54 -10.45 -14.23
CA GLY A 85 -10.62 -9.48 -14.29
C GLY A 85 -10.22 -8.13 -13.71
N GLY A 86 -9.60 -8.12 -12.52
CA GLY A 86 -9.08 -6.90 -11.90
C GLY A 86 -8.02 -6.21 -12.77
N LEU A 87 -7.05 -6.98 -13.28
CA LEU A 87 -6.03 -6.41 -14.16
C LEU A 87 -6.58 -5.91 -15.49
N SER A 88 -7.63 -6.54 -16.05
CA SER A 88 -8.29 -6.02 -17.25
C SER A 88 -8.91 -4.65 -16.99
N ILE A 89 -9.57 -4.46 -15.84
CA ILE A 89 -10.08 -3.14 -15.41
C ILE A 89 -8.91 -2.15 -15.30
N TYR A 90 -7.81 -2.55 -14.67
CA TYR A 90 -6.63 -1.73 -14.51
C TYR A 90 -6.04 -1.30 -15.86
N VAL A 91 -5.89 -2.22 -16.81
CA VAL A 91 -5.36 -1.96 -18.17
C VAL A 91 -6.23 -0.95 -18.90
N LEU A 92 -7.57 -1.15 -18.91
CA LEU A 92 -8.50 -0.24 -19.57
C LEU A 92 -8.46 1.17 -18.95
N ALA A 93 -8.43 1.25 -17.61
CA ALA A 93 -8.32 2.52 -16.91
C ALA A 93 -6.98 3.22 -17.16
N SER A 94 -5.87 2.45 -17.20
CA SER A 94 -4.55 2.99 -17.54
C SER A 94 -4.49 3.54 -18.96
N ALA A 95 -5.13 2.87 -19.90
CA ALA A 95 -5.26 3.38 -21.27
C ALA A 95 -6.07 4.69 -21.30
N ALA A 96 -7.19 4.77 -20.57
CA ALA A 96 -8.00 5.99 -20.49
C ALA A 96 -7.22 7.16 -19.85
N LEU A 97 -6.36 6.88 -18.85
CA LEU A 97 -5.54 7.88 -18.19
C LEU A 97 -4.53 8.59 -19.11
N VAL A 98 -4.11 7.95 -20.20
CA VAL A 98 -3.26 8.59 -21.22
C VAL A 98 -3.98 9.76 -21.90
N PHE A 99 -5.32 9.70 -22.01
CA PHE A 99 -6.12 10.66 -22.77
C PHE A 99 -6.90 11.64 -21.89
N VAL A 100 -6.72 11.65 -20.57
CA VAL A 100 -7.42 12.56 -19.67
C VAL A 100 -7.08 14.02 -19.98
N GLN A 101 -8.06 14.89 -19.86
CA GLN A 101 -7.98 16.32 -20.16
C GLN A 101 -8.35 17.21 -18.95
N THR A 102 -8.96 16.64 -17.91
CA THR A 102 -9.35 17.37 -16.69
C THR A 102 -8.94 16.62 -15.44
N ALA A 103 -8.77 17.36 -14.32
CA ALA A 103 -8.46 16.76 -13.03
C ALA A 103 -9.55 15.79 -12.57
N ASP A 104 -10.82 16.08 -12.83
CA ASP A 104 -11.94 15.20 -12.45
C ASP A 104 -11.88 13.86 -13.21
N GLN A 105 -11.57 13.89 -14.51
CA GLN A 105 -11.33 12.66 -15.28
C GLN A 105 -10.16 11.87 -14.69
N LEU A 106 -9.07 12.54 -14.30
CA LEU A 106 -7.94 11.91 -13.66
C LEU A 106 -8.38 11.21 -12.36
N LEU A 107 -9.13 11.88 -11.48
CA LEU A 107 -9.62 11.30 -10.22
C LEU A 107 -10.45 10.04 -10.45
N VAL A 108 -11.42 10.11 -11.37
CA VAL A 108 -12.31 8.98 -11.67
C VAL A 108 -11.54 7.79 -12.23
N TRP A 109 -10.69 8.01 -13.24
CA TRP A 109 -9.94 6.92 -13.85
C TRP A 109 -8.88 6.35 -12.93
N ARG A 110 -8.28 7.15 -12.05
CA ARG A 110 -7.38 6.69 -10.98
C ARG A 110 -8.11 5.78 -9.98
N MET A 111 -9.35 6.10 -9.61
CA MET A 111 -10.18 5.24 -8.75
C MET A 111 -10.51 3.91 -9.43
N VAL A 112 -10.91 3.93 -10.72
CA VAL A 112 -11.19 2.71 -11.50
C VAL A 112 -9.94 1.86 -11.68
N GLN A 113 -8.79 2.49 -12.00
CA GLN A 113 -7.50 1.82 -12.08
C GLN A 113 -7.16 1.11 -10.78
N ALA A 114 -7.33 1.80 -9.66
CA ALA A 114 -7.02 1.28 -8.34
C ALA A 114 -7.96 0.15 -7.88
N LEU A 115 -9.24 0.19 -8.28
CA LEU A 115 -10.16 -0.91 -8.05
C LEU A 115 -9.63 -2.19 -8.69
N GLY A 116 -9.15 -2.12 -9.93
CA GLY A 116 -8.53 -3.25 -10.61
C GLY A 116 -7.24 -3.73 -9.92
N ALA A 117 -6.37 -2.80 -9.50
CA ALA A 117 -5.15 -3.10 -8.75
C ALA A 117 -5.45 -3.81 -7.43
N GLY A 118 -6.40 -3.28 -6.65
CA GLY A 118 -6.81 -3.84 -5.35
C GLY A 118 -7.40 -5.24 -5.47
N MET A 119 -8.25 -5.48 -6.47
CA MET A 119 -8.79 -6.82 -6.76
C MET A 119 -7.68 -7.84 -7.05
N SER A 120 -6.65 -7.42 -7.76
CA SER A 120 -5.56 -8.30 -8.18
C SER A 120 -4.52 -8.54 -7.10
N ALA A 121 -4.20 -7.52 -6.30
CA ALA A 121 -3.15 -7.58 -5.28
C ALA A 121 -3.44 -8.63 -4.19
N VAL A 122 -4.69 -8.79 -3.77
CA VAL A 122 -5.07 -9.77 -2.74
C VAL A 122 -4.89 -11.22 -3.22
N VAL A 123 -4.91 -11.44 -4.54
CA VAL A 123 -4.78 -12.77 -5.14
C VAL A 123 -3.36 -13.31 -4.99
N ALA A 124 -2.33 -12.47 -5.11
CA ALA A 124 -0.94 -12.94 -5.03
C ALA A 124 -0.63 -13.64 -3.71
N GLY A 125 -0.99 -13.01 -2.59
CA GLY A 125 -0.81 -13.62 -1.27
C GLY A 125 -1.67 -14.88 -1.05
N ALA A 126 -2.86 -14.93 -1.65
CA ALA A 126 -3.74 -16.09 -1.59
C ALA A 126 -3.15 -17.27 -2.38
N VAL A 127 -2.62 -17.04 -3.59
CA VAL A 127 -1.95 -18.09 -4.40
C VAL A 127 -0.77 -18.69 -3.65
N VAL A 128 0.03 -17.88 -2.94
CA VAL A 128 1.13 -18.42 -2.12
C VAL A 128 0.59 -19.33 -1.01
N ARG A 129 -0.41 -18.89 -0.25
CA ARG A 129 -0.99 -19.68 0.85
C ARG A 129 -1.67 -20.96 0.38
N ASP A 130 -2.30 -20.94 -0.79
CA ASP A 130 -3.03 -22.09 -1.34
C ASP A 130 -2.07 -23.17 -1.88
N ASN A 131 -0.84 -22.81 -2.29
CA ASN A 131 0.08 -23.72 -2.97
C ASN A 131 1.35 -24.06 -2.19
N TYR A 132 1.68 -23.30 -1.17
CA TYR A 132 2.89 -23.49 -0.38
C TYR A 132 2.58 -23.48 1.12
N GLN A 133 3.22 -24.35 1.89
CA GLN A 133 3.01 -24.46 3.34
C GLN A 133 4.31 -24.27 4.13
N GLY A 134 4.17 -23.84 5.37
CA GLY A 134 5.28 -23.72 6.32
C GLY A 134 6.50 -22.95 5.75
N ARG A 135 7.65 -23.58 5.77
CA ARG A 135 8.93 -22.99 5.34
C ARG A 135 8.95 -22.59 3.86
N GLU A 136 8.23 -23.31 3.00
CA GLU A 136 8.18 -23.01 1.56
C GLU A 136 7.34 -21.75 1.28
N ALA A 137 6.21 -21.58 1.96
CA ALA A 137 5.43 -20.34 1.87
C ALA A 137 6.24 -19.13 2.35
N ALA A 138 6.98 -19.29 3.46
CA ALA A 138 7.87 -18.22 3.96
C ALA A 138 8.94 -17.83 2.94
N LYS A 139 9.57 -18.81 2.26
CA LYS A 139 10.55 -18.54 1.20
C LYS A 139 9.93 -17.80 0.00
N MET A 140 8.71 -18.19 -0.40
CA MET A 140 7.99 -17.52 -1.49
C MET A 140 7.67 -16.06 -1.14
N PHE A 141 7.14 -15.80 0.07
CA PHE A 141 6.89 -14.43 0.52
C PHE A 141 8.18 -13.62 0.64
N ALA A 142 9.29 -14.21 1.07
CA ALA A 142 10.59 -13.52 1.13
C ALA A 142 11.09 -13.11 -0.26
N LEU A 143 11.01 -14.00 -1.26
CA LEU A 143 11.40 -13.69 -2.64
C LEU A 143 10.51 -12.58 -3.24
N ILE A 144 9.20 -12.69 -3.08
CA ILE A 144 8.24 -11.67 -3.52
C ILE A 144 8.54 -10.34 -2.81
N GLY A 145 8.74 -10.37 -1.49
CA GLY A 145 8.99 -9.20 -0.67
C GLY A 145 10.22 -8.40 -1.11
N ILE A 146 11.32 -9.06 -1.48
CA ILE A 146 12.52 -8.38 -1.99
C ILE A 146 12.19 -7.54 -3.23
N ILE A 147 11.45 -8.11 -4.18
CA ILE A 147 11.09 -7.43 -5.44
C ILE A 147 10.11 -6.28 -5.14
N VAL A 148 9.07 -6.53 -4.34
CA VAL A 148 8.05 -5.53 -4.01
C VAL A 148 8.64 -4.34 -3.23
N MET A 149 9.59 -4.58 -2.32
CA MET A 149 10.25 -3.51 -1.56
C MET A 149 11.17 -2.65 -2.43
N THR A 150 11.66 -3.18 -3.55
CA THR A 150 12.51 -2.42 -4.48
C THR A 150 11.68 -1.50 -5.39
N ALA A 151 10.40 -1.82 -5.59
CA ALA A 151 9.53 -1.06 -6.49
C ALA A 151 9.37 0.43 -6.09
N PRO A 152 9.11 0.83 -4.83
CA PRO A 152 9.02 2.23 -4.45
C PRO A 152 10.34 3.00 -4.57
N LEU A 153 11.47 2.32 -4.55
CA LEU A 153 12.78 2.93 -4.78
C LEU A 153 12.99 3.28 -6.26
N ILE A 154 12.57 2.37 -7.15
CA ILE A 154 12.79 2.49 -8.60
C ILE A 154 11.68 3.35 -9.23
N ALA A 155 10.44 3.25 -8.77
CA ALA A 155 9.29 3.84 -9.44
C ALA A 155 9.39 5.36 -9.64
N PRO A 156 9.76 6.21 -8.66
CA PRO A 156 9.89 7.65 -8.89
C PRO A 156 11.03 8.00 -9.85
N LEU A 157 12.15 7.29 -9.76
CA LEU A 157 13.30 7.49 -10.67
C LEU A 157 12.91 7.16 -12.11
N PHE A 158 12.24 6.03 -12.30
CA PHE A 158 11.76 5.59 -13.60
C PHE A 158 10.66 6.52 -14.14
N GLY A 159 9.74 6.96 -13.27
CA GLY A 159 8.70 7.93 -13.61
C GLY A 159 9.28 9.28 -14.03
N SER A 160 10.28 9.79 -13.32
CA SER A 160 11.00 11.01 -13.67
C SER A 160 11.70 10.89 -15.04
N LEU A 161 12.32 9.73 -15.33
CA LEU A 161 12.95 9.46 -16.62
C LEU A 161 11.90 9.42 -17.75
N LEU A 162 10.81 8.68 -17.59
CA LEU A 162 9.73 8.63 -18.59
C LEU A 162 9.16 10.02 -18.87
N HIS A 163 8.92 10.78 -17.79
CA HIS A 163 8.43 12.15 -17.90
C HIS A 163 9.38 13.03 -18.70
N SER A 164 10.68 12.99 -18.43
CA SER A 164 11.69 13.83 -19.12
C SER A 164 11.80 13.52 -20.61
N VAL A 165 11.54 12.27 -21.04
CA VAL A 165 11.65 11.84 -22.43
C VAL A 165 10.36 12.05 -23.23
N ALA A 166 9.18 11.78 -22.64
CA ALA A 166 7.93 11.72 -23.39
C ALA A 166 6.73 12.36 -22.65
N GLY A 167 7.00 13.15 -21.61
CA GLY A 167 5.99 13.84 -20.82
C GLY A 167 5.23 12.93 -19.86
N TRP A 168 4.38 13.50 -19.03
CA TRP A 168 3.70 12.78 -17.94
C TRP A 168 2.74 11.66 -18.41
N ARG A 169 2.17 11.79 -19.60
CA ARG A 169 1.28 10.77 -20.18
C ARG A 169 1.99 9.43 -20.45
N SER A 170 3.30 9.46 -20.68
CA SER A 170 4.12 8.27 -20.89
C SER A 170 4.16 7.36 -19.65
N ILE A 171 4.00 7.92 -18.46
CA ILE A 171 3.94 7.16 -17.21
C ILE A 171 2.70 6.24 -17.22
N PHE A 172 1.53 6.77 -17.61
CA PHE A 172 0.32 5.97 -17.71
C PHE A 172 0.35 4.98 -18.88
N ALA A 173 1.00 5.34 -19.99
CA ALA A 173 1.25 4.41 -21.10
C ALA A 173 2.16 3.25 -20.67
N PHE A 174 3.19 3.51 -19.87
CA PHE A 174 4.02 2.47 -19.26
C PHE A 174 3.20 1.57 -18.33
N LEU A 175 2.38 2.14 -17.45
CA LEU A 175 1.53 1.36 -16.54
C LEU A 175 0.55 0.47 -17.31
N PHE A 176 -0.02 0.97 -18.42
CA PHE A 176 -0.82 0.19 -19.35
C PHE A 176 -0.04 -0.99 -19.93
N ALA A 177 1.13 -0.74 -20.50
CA ALA A 177 1.94 -1.77 -21.14
C ALA A 177 2.43 -2.81 -20.12
N TYR A 178 2.88 -2.37 -18.94
CA TYR A 178 3.30 -3.23 -17.85
C TYR A 178 2.17 -4.15 -17.37
N ALA A 179 0.98 -3.59 -17.11
CA ALA A 179 -0.16 -4.38 -16.68
C ALA A 179 -0.66 -5.33 -17.77
N ALA A 180 -0.65 -4.92 -19.05
CA ALA A 180 -0.99 -5.79 -20.17
C ALA A 180 -0.03 -6.98 -20.27
N LEU A 181 1.27 -6.75 -20.06
CA LEU A 181 2.27 -7.83 -19.97
C LEU A 181 1.95 -8.77 -18.81
N VAL A 182 1.62 -8.24 -17.62
CA VAL A 182 1.27 -9.08 -16.47
C VAL A 182 -0.01 -9.88 -16.72
N VAL A 183 -1.04 -9.28 -17.37
CA VAL A 183 -2.24 -10.01 -17.82
C VAL A 183 -1.87 -11.17 -18.72
N PHE A 184 -1.05 -10.93 -19.74
CA PHE A 184 -0.59 -11.96 -20.67
C PHE A 184 0.15 -13.10 -19.94
N LEU A 185 1.08 -12.75 -19.05
CA LEU A 185 1.85 -13.74 -18.28
C LEU A 185 0.97 -14.53 -17.31
N LEU A 186 0.03 -13.89 -16.61
CA LEU A 186 -0.92 -14.58 -15.73
C LEU A 186 -1.87 -15.48 -16.53
N TYR A 187 -2.38 -14.99 -17.67
CA TYR A 187 -3.22 -15.79 -18.54
C TYR A 187 -2.48 -17.03 -19.06
N ARG A 188 -1.21 -16.88 -19.39
CA ARG A 188 -0.39 -17.96 -19.97
C ARG A 188 0.12 -18.96 -18.94
N PHE A 189 0.47 -18.51 -17.74
CA PHE A 189 1.26 -19.30 -16.80
C PHE A 189 0.61 -19.55 -15.45
N LEU A 190 -0.38 -18.76 -15.01
CA LEU A 190 -1.03 -19.00 -13.73
C LEU A 190 -2.10 -20.11 -13.90
N PRO A 191 -1.95 -21.29 -13.24
CA PRO A 191 -2.93 -22.34 -13.32
C PRO A 191 -4.27 -21.94 -12.70
N GLN A 192 -5.35 -22.56 -13.14
CA GLN A 192 -6.64 -22.42 -12.47
C GLN A 192 -6.74 -23.53 -11.41
N PHE A 193 -6.50 -23.14 -10.16
CA PHE A 193 -6.43 -24.08 -9.04
C PHE A 193 -7.81 -24.55 -8.55
N LYS A 194 -8.86 -23.78 -8.79
CA LYS A 194 -10.22 -24.10 -8.37
C LYS A 194 -11.21 -23.72 -9.48
N ALA A 195 -12.22 -24.57 -9.66
CA ALA A 195 -13.32 -24.25 -10.56
C ALA A 195 -14.11 -23.05 -10.02
N ALA A 196 -14.55 -22.18 -10.92
CA ALA A 196 -15.42 -21.07 -10.57
C ALA A 196 -16.81 -21.61 -10.21
N GLU A 197 -17.26 -21.32 -8.99
CA GLU A 197 -18.61 -21.67 -8.53
C GLU A 197 -19.57 -20.50 -8.75
N PRO A 198 -20.87 -20.76 -8.94
CA PRO A 198 -21.89 -19.70 -8.95
C PRO A 198 -21.98 -19.05 -7.57
N ILE A 199 -22.12 -17.71 -7.55
CA ILE A 199 -22.27 -16.98 -6.30
C ILE A 199 -23.67 -17.23 -5.74
N THR A 200 -23.75 -17.82 -4.55
CA THR A 200 -25.01 -18.04 -3.84
C THR A 200 -25.25 -16.98 -2.76
N LYS A 201 -26.53 -16.70 -2.44
CA LYS A 201 -26.88 -15.79 -1.34
C LYS A 201 -26.26 -16.23 -0.01
N THR A 202 -26.20 -17.54 0.25
CA THR A 202 -25.60 -18.12 1.44
C THR A 202 -24.12 -17.80 1.55
N GLN A 203 -23.35 -17.89 0.44
CA GLN A 203 -21.93 -17.55 0.43
C GLN A 203 -21.69 -16.06 0.72
N LEU A 204 -22.54 -15.16 0.18
CA LEU A 204 -22.46 -13.72 0.46
C LEU A 204 -22.74 -13.42 1.94
N LEU A 205 -23.74 -14.08 2.54
CA LEU A 205 -24.05 -13.94 3.97
C LEU A 205 -22.89 -14.45 4.85
N HIS A 206 -22.25 -15.57 4.46
CA HIS A 206 -21.06 -16.07 5.18
C HIS A 206 -19.88 -15.09 5.12
N ILE A 207 -19.65 -14.42 3.99
CA ILE A 207 -18.63 -13.37 3.87
C ILE A 207 -18.93 -12.22 4.84
N GLY A 208 -20.17 -11.72 4.83
CA GLY A 208 -20.62 -10.66 5.74
C GLY A 208 -20.43 -11.03 7.22
N THR A 209 -20.77 -12.28 7.58
CA THR A 209 -20.58 -12.79 8.92
C THR A 209 -19.10 -12.87 9.33
N ARG A 210 -18.21 -13.31 8.43
CA ARG A 210 -16.75 -13.34 8.66
C ARG A 210 -16.22 -11.92 8.92
N TYR A 211 -16.60 -10.95 8.09
CA TYR A 211 -16.19 -9.55 8.27
C TYR A 211 -16.70 -8.98 9.59
N ARG A 212 -17.98 -9.20 9.91
CA ARG A 212 -18.56 -8.80 11.20
C ARG A 212 -17.78 -9.37 12.39
N ASN A 213 -17.35 -10.64 12.32
CA ASN A 213 -16.57 -11.28 13.38
C ASN A 213 -15.21 -10.62 13.57
N VAL A 214 -14.57 -10.14 12.49
CA VAL A 214 -13.32 -9.38 12.59
C VAL A 214 -13.54 -8.07 13.32
N PHE A 215 -14.59 -7.31 12.98
CA PHE A 215 -14.91 -6.05 13.64
C PHE A 215 -15.42 -6.20 15.08
N ARG A 216 -15.87 -7.38 15.50
CA ARG A 216 -16.25 -7.66 16.91
C ARG A 216 -15.04 -7.96 17.80
N ASN A 217 -13.89 -8.28 17.25
CA ASN A 217 -12.69 -8.55 18.04
C ASN A 217 -11.98 -7.24 18.43
N ARG A 218 -12.38 -6.70 19.61
CA ARG A 218 -11.86 -5.42 20.13
C ARG A 218 -10.33 -5.38 20.20
N ALA A 219 -9.70 -6.48 20.61
CA ALA A 219 -8.24 -6.54 20.76
C ALA A 219 -7.52 -6.46 19.40
N ALA A 220 -8.11 -7.01 18.34
CA ALA A 220 -7.59 -6.89 16.98
C ALA A 220 -7.82 -5.48 16.40
N LEU A 221 -8.95 -4.83 16.74
CA LEU A 221 -9.27 -3.50 16.22
C LEU A 221 -8.22 -2.45 16.57
N GLY A 222 -7.57 -2.53 17.73
CA GLY A 222 -6.51 -1.59 18.09
C GLY A 222 -5.33 -1.68 17.11
N PHE A 223 -4.91 -2.88 16.75
CA PHE A 223 -3.85 -3.08 15.75
C PHE A 223 -4.29 -2.63 14.36
N LEU A 224 -5.54 -2.90 13.97
CA LEU A 224 -6.11 -2.44 12.69
C LEU A 224 -6.09 -0.92 12.59
N PHE A 225 -6.62 -0.22 13.58
CA PHE A 225 -6.67 1.24 13.57
C PHE A 225 -5.28 1.88 13.63
N TYR A 226 -4.35 1.28 14.40
CA TYR A 226 -2.98 1.79 14.43
C TYR A 226 -2.30 1.62 13.07
N GLN A 227 -2.41 0.44 12.45
CA GLN A 227 -1.88 0.18 11.11
C GLN A 227 -2.44 1.17 10.09
N ALA A 228 -3.76 1.38 10.13
CA ALA A 228 -4.44 2.32 9.23
C ALA A 228 -3.98 3.77 9.47
N ALA A 229 -3.88 4.22 10.71
CA ALA A 229 -3.44 5.57 11.05
C ALA A 229 -1.96 5.81 10.69
N SER A 230 -1.09 4.85 10.98
CA SER A 230 0.33 4.93 10.62
C SER A 230 0.54 4.98 9.09
N PHE A 231 -0.19 4.15 8.35
CA PHE A 231 -0.18 4.17 6.89
C PHE A 231 -0.79 5.47 6.34
N SER A 232 -1.84 6.01 6.99
CA SER A 232 -2.41 7.30 6.64
C SER A 232 -1.41 8.43 6.78
N SER A 233 -0.59 8.43 7.82
CA SER A 233 0.53 9.39 7.97
C SER A 233 1.49 9.32 6.77
N MET A 234 1.79 8.13 6.26
CA MET A 234 2.59 7.96 5.04
C MET A 234 1.85 8.50 3.80
N ILE A 235 0.55 8.23 3.65
CA ILE A 235 -0.23 8.73 2.50
C ILE A 235 -0.38 10.25 2.54
N VAL A 236 -0.54 10.86 3.71
CA VAL A 236 -0.50 12.31 3.90
C VAL A 236 0.83 12.89 3.38
N PHE A 237 1.96 12.28 3.78
CA PHE A 237 3.27 12.65 3.26
C PHE A 237 3.35 12.46 1.74
N LEU A 238 2.91 11.31 1.19
CA LEU A 238 2.97 11.07 -0.25
C LEU A 238 2.14 12.10 -1.04
N SER A 239 0.95 12.46 -0.53
CA SER A 239 0.08 13.45 -1.19
C SER A 239 0.71 14.83 -1.25
N GLU A 240 1.32 15.30 -0.15
CA GLU A 240 1.86 16.65 -0.02
C GLU A 240 3.33 16.75 -0.44
N SER A 241 4.07 15.62 -0.53
CA SER A 241 5.51 15.65 -0.80
C SER A 241 5.90 16.33 -2.12
N PRO A 242 5.14 16.23 -3.24
CA PRO A 242 5.45 16.95 -4.46
C PRO A 242 5.36 18.46 -4.26
N PHE A 243 4.32 18.94 -3.59
CA PHE A 243 4.18 20.36 -3.24
C PHE A 243 5.34 20.79 -2.33
N VAL A 244 5.59 20.09 -1.25
CA VAL A 244 6.63 20.44 -0.26
C VAL A 244 8.00 20.45 -0.91
N TYR A 245 8.40 19.39 -1.59
CA TYR A 245 9.75 19.27 -2.13
C TYR A 245 9.96 20.12 -3.38
N MET A 246 9.02 20.10 -4.34
CA MET A 246 9.24 20.76 -5.63
C MET A 246 8.75 22.22 -5.63
N LYS A 247 7.57 22.53 -5.04
CA LYS A 247 7.03 23.90 -5.06
C LYS A 247 7.58 24.75 -3.90
N LEU A 248 7.63 24.19 -2.66
CA LEU A 248 8.05 24.95 -1.48
C LEU A 248 9.58 25.04 -1.35
N TYR A 249 10.31 23.93 -1.57
CA TYR A 249 11.77 23.89 -1.52
C TYR A 249 12.46 24.06 -2.88
N GLY A 250 11.73 24.10 -3.99
CA GLY A 250 12.28 24.32 -5.32
C GLY A 250 13.12 23.18 -5.88
N LEU A 251 12.94 21.94 -5.40
CA LEU A 251 13.67 20.79 -5.90
C LEU A 251 13.21 20.43 -7.31
N SER A 252 14.17 20.06 -8.17
CA SER A 252 13.87 19.47 -9.47
C SER A 252 13.25 18.07 -9.30
N GLN A 253 12.61 17.55 -10.35
CA GLN A 253 12.03 16.20 -10.36
C GLN A 253 13.05 15.10 -10.00
N HIS A 254 14.29 15.22 -10.49
CA HIS A 254 15.36 14.28 -10.14
C HIS A 254 15.75 14.40 -8.66
N GLN A 255 15.86 15.61 -8.13
CA GLN A 255 16.16 15.84 -6.70
C GLN A 255 15.02 15.35 -5.82
N TYR A 256 13.76 15.54 -6.24
CA TYR A 256 12.59 14.95 -5.57
C TYR A 256 12.71 13.42 -5.51
N ALA A 257 13.00 12.78 -6.64
CA ALA A 257 13.13 11.32 -6.68
C ALA A 257 14.27 10.81 -5.77
N PHE A 258 15.37 11.55 -5.66
CA PHE A 258 16.45 11.26 -4.70
C PHE A 258 16.01 11.42 -3.24
N ALA A 259 15.36 12.54 -2.88
CA ALA A 259 14.85 12.75 -1.54
C ALA A 259 13.82 11.68 -1.15
N PHE A 260 12.97 11.28 -2.10
CA PHE A 260 12.02 10.19 -1.94
C PHE A 260 12.74 8.85 -1.71
N ALA A 261 13.78 8.55 -2.50
CA ALA A 261 14.59 7.35 -2.34
C ALA A 261 15.21 7.24 -0.94
N CYS A 262 15.65 8.35 -0.34
CA CYS A 262 16.16 8.37 1.03
C CYS A 262 15.11 7.88 2.06
N ASN A 263 13.85 8.28 1.90
CA ASN A 263 12.76 7.80 2.76
C ASN A 263 12.57 6.28 2.60
N ILE A 264 12.59 5.77 1.36
CA ILE A 264 12.42 4.34 1.09
C ILE A 264 13.62 3.52 1.62
N ILE A 265 14.84 4.01 1.47
CA ILE A 265 16.04 3.36 2.02
C ILE A 265 15.96 3.26 3.54
N THR A 266 15.49 4.33 4.21
CA THR A 266 15.27 4.31 5.66
C THR A 266 14.21 3.28 6.05
N MET A 267 13.10 3.21 5.32
CA MET A 267 12.06 2.21 5.55
C MET A 267 12.60 0.77 5.33
N MET A 268 13.39 0.54 4.30
CA MET A 268 14.04 -0.75 4.05
C MET A 268 15.01 -1.11 5.18
N SER A 269 15.79 -0.15 5.69
CA SER A 269 16.72 -0.35 6.81
C SER A 269 15.99 -0.75 8.08
N PHE A 270 14.87 -0.10 8.39
CA PHE A 270 14.04 -0.45 9.55
C PHE A 270 13.33 -1.79 9.36
N ASN A 271 12.94 -2.14 8.14
CA ASN A 271 12.41 -3.48 7.84
C ASN A 271 13.49 -4.57 8.03
N ARG A 272 14.74 -4.29 7.63
CA ARG A 272 15.88 -5.19 7.90
C ARG A 272 16.15 -5.32 9.40
N LEU A 273 16.03 -4.23 10.15
CA LEU A 273 16.12 -4.26 11.62
C LEU A 273 15.01 -5.13 12.23
N THR A 274 13.79 -5.05 11.71
CA THR A 274 12.70 -5.94 12.11
C THR A 274 13.07 -7.41 11.89
N ALA A 275 13.52 -7.76 10.69
CA ALA A 275 13.91 -9.15 10.37
C ALA A 275 15.08 -9.63 11.26
N PHE A 276 16.08 -8.78 11.46
CA PHE A 276 17.23 -9.08 12.33
C PHE A 276 16.80 -9.29 13.79
N GLY A 277 15.94 -8.40 14.32
CA GLY A 277 15.45 -8.50 15.70
C GLY A 277 14.65 -9.78 15.93
N LEU A 278 13.72 -10.11 15.01
CA LEU A 278 12.94 -11.34 15.08
C LEU A 278 13.83 -12.60 15.04
N ASN A 279 14.86 -12.61 14.20
CA ASN A 279 15.82 -13.72 14.14
C ASN A 279 16.66 -13.86 15.41
N ARG A 280 16.79 -12.79 16.20
CA ARG A 280 17.44 -12.80 17.53
C ARG A 280 16.47 -13.05 18.69
N GLY A 281 15.21 -13.36 18.38
CA GLY A 281 14.20 -13.64 19.41
C GLY A 281 13.54 -12.41 20.01
N TRP A 282 13.69 -11.22 19.40
CA TRP A 282 12.94 -10.04 19.83
C TRP A 282 11.46 -10.22 19.51
N GLU A 283 10.60 -9.85 20.43
CA GLU A 283 9.17 -9.95 20.22
C GLU A 283 8.66 -8.86 19.26
N SER A 284 7.72 -9.21 18.38
CA SER A 284 7.06 -8.28 17.46
C SER A 284 6.46 -7.05 18.17
N ARG A 285 6.02 -7.21 19.43
CA ARG A 285 5.47 -6.09 20.19
C ARG A 285 6.53 -5.04 20.56
N HIS A 286 7.77 -5.44 20.92
CA HIS A 286 8.84 -4.49 21.24
C HIS A 286 9.28 -3.72 19.97
N LEU A 287 9.42 -4.42 18.85
CA LEU A 287 9.70 -3.80 17.56
C LEU A 287 8.58 -2.84 17.13
N LEU A 288 7.32 -3.23 17.33
CA LEU A 288 6.18 -2.35 17.10
C LEU A 288 6.23 -1.10 17.97
N LEU A 289 6.43 -1.24 19.29
CA LEU A 289 6.52 -0.10 20.21
C LEU A 289 7.67 0.84 19.86
N THR A 290 8.82 0.30 19.46
CA THR A 290 9.95 1.10 18.94
C THR A 290 9.53 1.90 17.70
N GLY A 291 8.86 1.25 16.73
CA GLY A 291 8.36 1.92 15.54
C GLY A 291 7.35 3.03 15.85
N ILE A 292 6.41 2.76 16.79
CA ILE A 292 5.45 3.74 17.30
C ILE A 292 6.17 4.96 17.87
N SER A 293 7.16 4.72 18.75
CA SER A 293 7.93 5.80 19.38
C SER A 293 8.68 6.62 18.34
N VAL A 294 9.38 5.99 17.41
CA VAL A 294 10.11 6.68 16.34
C VAL A 294 9.15 7.55 15.50
N GLN A 295 8.03 7.00 15.05
CA GLN A 295 7.06 7.75 14.24
C GLN A 295 6.45 8.91 15.03
N PHE A 296 6.07 8.69 16.29
CA PHE A 296 5.49 9.70 17.13
C PHE A 296 6.45 10.87 17.39
N PHE A 297 7.69 10.57 17.78
CA PHE A 297 8.71 11.61 18.03
C PHE A 297 9.08 12.35 16.75
N ALA A 298 9.20 11.66 15.61
CA ALA A 298 9.48 12.28 14.33
C ALA A 298 8.36 13.24 13.91
N ASN A 299 7.08 12.82 14.01
CA ASN A 299 5.94 13.66 13.67
C ASN A 299 5.75 14.83 14.63
N THR A 300 6.00 14.62 15.93
CA THR A 300 5.94 15.69 16.94
C THR A 300 7.03 16.72 16.70
N SER A 301 8.27 16.27 16.47
CA SER A 301 9.41 17.17 16.19
C SER A 301 9.20 17.92 14.88
N LEU A 302 8.68 17.25 13.85
CA LEU A 302 8.36 17.89 12.57
C LEU A 302 7.33 19.01 12.75
N LEU A 303 6.22 18.72 13.44
CA LEU A 303 5.19 19.71 13.70
C LEU A 303 5.74 20.89 14.54
N ALA A 304 6.46 20.61 15.61
CA ALA A 304 7.07 21.65 16.45
C ALA A 304 8.04 22.54 15.65
N THR A 305 8.88 21.92 14.82
CA THR A 305 9.85 22.65 13.98
C THR A 305 9.15 23.52 12.93
N VAL A 306 8.08 23.02 12.30
CA VAL A 306 7.32 23.77 11.30
C VAL A 306 6.53 24.93 11.95
N LEU A 307 5.97 24.71 13.15
CA LEU A 307 5.25 25.77 13.87
C LEU A 307 6.21 26.91 14.30
N TRP A 308 7.44 26.58 14.68
CA TRP A 308 8.43 27.56 15.14
C TRP A 308 9.08 28.29 13.97
N LEU A 309 9.56 27.56 12.94
CA LEU A 309 10.34 28.12 11.84
C LEU A 309 9.49 28.46 10.61
N LYS A 310 8.19 28.13 10.61
CA LYS A 310 7.25 28.22 9.46
C LYS A 310 7.70 27.40 8.25
N GLN A 311 8.89 27.67 7.73
CA GLN A 311 9.56 26.94 6.65
C GLN A 311 10.96 26.52 7.13
N PRO A 312 11.11 25.36 7.80
CA PRO A 312 12.42 24.85 8.22
C PRO A 312 13.30 24.55 7.02
N ALA A 313 14.62 24.64 7.19
CA ALA A 313 15.54 24.23 6.14
C ALA A 313 15.38 22.73 5.80
N LEU A 314 15.57 22.36 4.55
CA LEU A 314 15.35 20.98 4.06
C LEU A 314 16.20 19.96 4.84
N TRP A 315 17.45 20.30 5.18
CA TRP A 315 18.33 19.41 5.95
C TRP A 315 17.81 19.09 7.36
N LEU A 316 16.89 19.88 7.91
CA LEU A 316 16.22 19.63 9.18
C LEU A 316 14.92 18.85 9.00
N ALA A 317 14.12 19.18 7.98
CA ALA A 317 12.84 18.54 7.72
C ALA A 317 12.99 17.14 7.14
N LEU A 318 13.94 16.92 6.24
CA LEU A 318 14.14 15.64 5.55
C LEU A 318 14.44 14.47 6.50
N PRO A 319 15.38 14.56 7.48
CA PRO A 319 15.62 13.46 8.43
C PRO A 319 14.38 13.11 9.27
N LEU A 320 13.57 14.10 9.66
CA LEU A 320 12.34 13.86 10.41
C LEU A 320 11.30 13.13 9.55
N LEU A 321 11.16 13.51 8.27
CA LEU A 321 10.32 12.80 7.32
C LEU A 321 10.83 11.37 7.06
N MET A 322 12.15 11.19 6.90
CA MET A 322 12.78 9.88 6.74
C MET A 322 12.49 8.97 7.94
N CYS A 323 12.59 9.48 9.17
CA CYS A 323 12.27 8.72 10.38
C CYS A 323 10.77 8.38 10.46
N SER A 324 9.90 9.35 10.15
CA SER A 324 8.44 9.15 10.19
C SER A 324 7.97 8.09 9.19
N VAL A 325 8.35 8.25 7.93
CA VAL A 325 7.99 7.31 6.85
C VAL A 325 8.71 5.98 7.03
N GLY A 326 10.00 6.04 7.37
CA GLY A 326 10.83 4.87 7.60
C GLY A 326 10.30 3.96 8.72
N ALA A 327 9.69 4.53 9.76
CA ALA A 327 9.08 3.77 10.86
C ALA A 327 8.07 2.71 10.38
N GLN A 328 7.50 2.85 9.18
CA GLN A 328 6.66 1.81 8.56
C GLN A 328 7.39 0.46 8.45
N GLY A 329 8.71 0.45 8.29
CA GLY A 329 9.50 -0.78 8.28
C GLY A 329 9.49 -1.55 9.60
N LEU A 330 9.30 -0.85 10.74
CA LEU A 330 9.12 -1.46 12.07
C LEU A 330 7.64 -1.76 12.36
N ILE A 331 6.73 -0.95 11.85
CA ILE A 331 5.31 -0.97 12.22
C ILE A 331 4.54 -2.03 11.42
N ALA A 332 4.62 -2.01 10.08
CA ALA A 332 3.69 -2.72 9.22
C ALA A 332 3.66 -4.23 9.48
N ALA A 333 4.80 -4.90 9.38
CA ALA A 333 4.89 -6.35 9.54
C ALA A 333 4.55 -6.80 10.97
N ASN A 334 5.00 -6.07 11.98
CA ASN A 334 4.77 -6.40 13.38
C ASN A 334 3.31 -6.19 13.78
N THR A 335 2.68 -5.10 13.31
CA THR A 335 1.25 -4.85 13.54
C THR A 335 0.39 -5.91 12.87
N GLN A 336 0.70 -6.26 11.61
CA GLN A 336 -0.01 -7.30 10.88
C GLN A 336 0.12 -8.66 11.58
N ALA A 337 1.29 -9.03 12.07
CA ALA A 337 1.51 -10.28 12.80
C ALA A 337 0.67 -10.33 14.10
N LEU A 338 0.68 -9.24 14.89
CA LEU A 338 -0.10 -9.14 16.11
C LEU A 338 -1.61 -9.10 15.84
N PHE A 339 -2.05 -8.44 14.78
CA PHE A 339 -3.45 -8.45 14.33
C PHE A 339 -3.89 -9.86 13.95
N MET A 340 -3.13 -10.52 13.07
CA MET A 340 -3.47 -11.87 12.57
C MET A 340 -3.45 -12.93 13.67
N GLY A 341 -2.63 -12.77 14.70
CA GLY A 341 -2.58 -13.64 15.86
C GLY A 341 -3.89 -13.71 16.68
N ASN A 342 -4.85 -12.80 16.43
CA ASN A 342 -6.17 -12.82 17.06
C ASN A 342 -7.20 -13.70 16.33
N PHE A 343 -6.85 -14.31 15.21
CA PHE A 343 -7.79 -15.03 14.35
C PHE A 343 -7.30 -16.43 14.05
N LYS A 344 -8.25 -17.37 13.92
CA LYS A 344 -7.97 -18.73 13.47
C LYS A 344 -7.61 -18.71 11.96
N PRO A 345 -6.82 -19.70 11.49
CA PRO A 345 -6.42 -19.81 10.08
C PRO A 345 -7.57 -19.75 9.07
N GLU A 346 -8.76 -20.31 9.44
CA GLU A 346 -9.93 -20.40 8.56
C GLU A 346 -10.52 -19.03 8.18
N ILE A 347 -10.35 -18.03 9.05
CA ILE A 347 -10.83 -16.66 8.80
C ILE A 347 -9.70 -15.67 8.48
N GLY A 348 -8.46 -16.18 8.44
CA GLY A 348 -7.27 -15.35 8.21
C GLY A 348 -7.30 -14.57 6.90
N GLY A 349 -7.83 -15.14 5.82
CA GLY A 349 -7.99 -14.44 4.55
C GLY A 349 -8.95 -13.25 4.64
N SER A 350 -10.11 -13.45 5.30
CA SER A 350 -11.10 -12.39 5.53
C SER A 350 -10.57 -11.31 6.47
N ALA A 351 -9.84 -11.70 7.52
CA ALA A 351 -9.21 -10.76 8.45
C ALA A 351 -8.17 -9.88 7.74
N ASN A 352 -7.31 -10.47 6.90
CA ASN A 352 -6.34 -9.72 6.12
C ASN A 352 -7.00 -8.77 5.11
N ALA A 353 -8.08 -9.20 4.45
CA ALA A 353 -8.83 -8.34 3.53
C ALA A 353 -9.44 -7.13 4.25
N VAL A 354 -10.02 -7.34 5.44
CA VAL A 354 -10.54 -6.24 6.28
C VAL A 354 -9.43 -5.30 6.71
N LEU A 355 -8.27 -5.82 7.15
CA LEU A 355 -7.12 -4.99 7.55
C LEU A 355 -6.66 -4.10 6.39
N MET A 356 -6.41 -4.69 5.22
CA MET A 356 -5.91 -3.98 4.05
C MET A 356 -6.91 -2.95 3.53
N ALA A 357 -8.19 -3.32 3.42
CA ALA A 357 -9.22 -2.41 2.94
C ALA A 357 -9.49 -1.26 3.92
N SER A 358 -9.54 -1.54 5.24
CA SER A 358 -9.68 -0.49 6.26
C SER A 358 -8.49 0.47 6.25
N GLN A 359 -7.27 -0.05 6.10
CA GLN A 359 -6.07 0.75 5.96
C GLN A 359 -6.16 1.69 4.75
N SER A 360 -6.54 1.18 3.58
CA SER A 360 -6.65 1.97 2.35
C SER A 360 -7.79 2.99 2.43
N LEU A 361 -8.93 2.64 3.05
CA LEU A 361 -10.06 3.53 3.22
C LEU A 361 -9.73 4.70 4.16
N ILE A 362 -9.13 4.42 5.33
CA ILE A 362 -8.75 5.45 6.30
C ILE A 362 -7.63 6.33 5.70
N ALA A 363 -6.69 5.75 4.97
CA ALA A 363 -5.66 6.49 4.28
C ALA A 363 -6.22 7.41 3.18
N SER A 364 -7.24 6.95 2.43
CA SER A 364 -7.96 7.79 1.48
C SER A 364 -8.59 9.01 2.16
N THR A 365 -9.30 8.80 3.27
CA THR A 365 -9.93 9.92 4.01
C THR A 365 -8.89 10.91 4.54
N ALA A 366 -7.76 10.43 5.06
CA ALA A 366 -6.67 11.29 5.53
C ALA A 366 -6.02 12.07 4.37
N GLY A 367 -5.84 11.44 3.21
CA GLY A 367 -5.31 12.10 2.02
C GLY A 367 -6.26 13.17 1.48
N PHE A 368 -7.58 12.91 1.42
CA PHE A 368 -8.55 13.95 1.07
C PHE A 368 -8.59 15.08 2.10
N ALA A 369 -8.49 14.75 3.39
CA ALA A 369 -8.49 15.76 4.45
C ALA A 369 -7.28 16.69 4.35
N VAL A 370 -6.06 16.20 4.13
CA VAL A 370 -4.86 17.03 4.02
C VAL A 370 -4.93 17.93 2.80
N THR A 371 -5.38 17.43 1.66
CA THR A 371 -5.51 18.26 0.44
C THR A 371 -6.63 19.30 0.54
N TRP A 372 -7.69 19.01 1.31
CA TRP A 372 -8.77 19.95 1.55
C TRP A 372 -8.38 21.05 2.55
N LEU A 373 -7.61 20.68 3.59
CA LEU A 373 -7.11 21.62 4.61
C LEU A 373 -5.88 22.39 4.16
N HIS A 374 -5.33 22.10 2.98
CA HIS A 374 -4.10 22.70 2.49
C HIS A 374 -4.17 24.24 2.48
N ASN A 375 -3.09 24.86 2.93
CA ASN A 375 -3.01 26.33 3.09
C ASN A 375 -1.72 26.94 2.49
N GLY A 376 -1.07 26.25 1.58
CA GLY A 376 0.20 26.71 0.98
C GLY A 376 1.43 26.52 1.88
N SER A 377 1.32 25.79 3.00
CA SER A 377 2.42 25.57 3.93
C SER A 377 2.58 24.11 4.28
N MET A 378 3.77 23.75 4.76
CA MET A 378 4.07 22.40 5.28
C MET A 378 3.33 22.07 6.58
N THR A 379 2.71 23.08 7.24
CA THR A 379 2.08 22.93 8.57
C THR A 379 0.95 21.93 8.55
N VAL A 380 0.10 21.95 7.53
CA VAL A 380 -1.06 21.07 7.43
C VAL A 380 -0.61 19.61 7.28
N MET A 381 0.40 19.35 6.44
CA MET A 381 0.99 18.02 6.32
C MET A 381 1.51 17.52 7.68
N ALA A 382 2.33 18.32 8.36
CA ALA A 382 2.91 17.93 9.66
C ALA A 382 1.83 17.72 10.73
N ALA A 383 0.79 18.58 10.77
CA ALA A 383 -0.33 18.45 11.71
C ALA A 383 -1.17 17.19 11.45
N CYS A 384 -1.47 16.87 10.20
CA CYS A 384 -2.18 15.66 9.83
C CYS A 384 -1.36 14.39 10.16
N MET A 385 -0.05 14.38 9.90
CA MET A 385 0.84 13.27 10.25
C MET A 385 0.89 13.06 11.77
N PHE A 386 0.99 14.13 12.55
CA PHE A 386 0.95 14.09 14.00
C PHE A 386 -0.42 13.61 14.52
N ALA A 387 -1.53 14.12 13.98
CA ALA A 387 -2.88 13.68 14.34
C ALA A 387 -3.08 12.17 14.10
N CYS A 388 -2.59 11.64 12.97
CA CYS A 388 -2.59 10.21 12.70
C CYS A 388 -1.86 9.42 13.81
N SER A 389 -0.69 9.91 14.27
CA SER A 389 0.08 9.24 15.33
C SER A 389 -0.68 9.23 16.67
N ILE A 390 -1.31 10.35 17.05
CA ILE A 390 -2.10 10.47 18.29
C ILE A 390 -3.33 9.58 18.22
N ILE A 391 -4.13 9.70 17.16
CA ILE A 391 -5.38 8.94 17.02
C ILE A 391 -5.09 7.43 16.99
N GLY A 392 -4.12 7.01 16.17
CA GLY A 392 -3.74 5.61 16.06
C GLY A 392 -3.21 5.05 17.38
N GLY A 393 -2.30 5.77 18.04
CA GLY A 393 -1.74 5.38 19.34
C GLY A 393 -2.78 5.28 20.44
N SER A 394 -3.71 6.25 20.51
CA SER A 394 -4.83 6.26 21.48
C SER A 394 -5.78 5.07 21.28
N LEU A 395 -6.15 4.78 20.03
CA LEU A 395 -7.01 3.64 19.69
C LEU A 395 -6.33 2.30 19.97
N LEU A 396 -5.04 2.18 19.66
CA LEU A 396 -4.24 0.99 19.98
C LEU A 396 -4.22 0.76 21.50
N TRP A 397 -3.92 1.80 22.27
CA TRP A 397 -3.90 1.72 23.72
C TRP A 397 -5.27 1.36 24.29
N TYR A 398 -6.34 2.05 23.86
CA TYR A 398 -7.70 1.81 24.35
C TYR A 398 -8.19 0.39 24.04
N CYS A 399 -7.95 -0.13 22.83
CA CYS A 399 -8.47 -1.43 22.41
C CYS A 399 -7.57 -2.61 22.78
N SER A 400 -6.23 -2.45 22.72
CA SER A 400 -5.29 -3.59 22.74
C SER A 400 -4.25 -3.54 23.87
N ARG A 401 -4.39 -2.63 24.86
CA ARG A 401 -3.41 -2.46 25.97
C ARG A 401 -3.09 -3.76 26.71
N HIS A 402 -4.07 -4.66 26.86
CA HIS A 402 -3.86 -5.92 27.55
C HIS A 402 -2.92 -6.85 26.78
N GLN A 403 -2.97 -6.87 25.46
CA GLN A 403 -2.06 -7.65 24.61
C GLN A 403 -0.65 -7.05 24.59
N LEU A 404 -0.56 -5.72 24.62
CA LEU A 404 0.73 -5.02 24.70
C LEU A 404 1.44 -5.22 26.07
N ARG A 405 0.68 -5.53 27.13
CA ARG A 405 1.24 -5.77 28.48
C ARG A 405 1.53 -7.23 28.80
N LYS A 406 0.85 -8.20 28.15
CA LYS A 406 1.13 -9.62 28.37
C LYS A 406 2.56 -9.93 27.95
N LYS A 407 3.41 -10.39 28.90
CA LYS A 407 4.63 -11.10 28.56
C LYS A 407 4.24 -12.30 27.71
N ALA A 408 4.98 -12.58 26.63
CA ALA A 408 4.82 -13.85 25.93
C ALA A 408 4.99 -14.95 26.99
N ALA A 409 3.95 -15.74 27.22
CA ALA A 409 4.11 -17.00 27.91
C ALA A 409 5.17 -17.75 27.11
N ALA A 410 6.29 -18.05 27.72
CA ALA A 410 7.35 -18.81 27.10
C ALA A 410 6.71 -20.07 26.50
N ASN A 411 6.60 -20.13 25.19
CA ASN A 411 6.33 -21.39 24.51
C ASN A 411 7.60 -22.24 24.66
N VAL A 412 7.69 -22.87 25.82
CA VAL A 412 8.39 -24.14 25.97
C VAL A 412 7.50 -25.15 25.28
N ILE A 413 7.85 -25.54 24.09
CA ILE A 413 7.96 -26.93 23.59
C ILE A 413 8.54 -26.84 22.18
#